data_1a14259e5cee9d41b6e86a51678706be
#
_entry.id   1a14259e5cee9d41b6e86a51678706be
#
_cell.length_a   1.000
_cell.length_b   1.000
_cell.length_c   1.000
_cell.angle_alpha   90.00
_cell.angle_beta   90.00
_cell.angle_gamma   90.00
#
_symmetry.space_group_name_H-M   'P 1'
#
loop_
_entity.id
_entity.type
_entity.pdbx_description
1 polymer ?
#
loop_
_entity_poly.entity_id
_entity_poly.type
_entity_poly.pdbx_seq_one_letter_code
_entity_poly.pdbx_strand_id
1 'polypeptide(L)'
;MSKQYQKAGVDIELGNKVKSKLPQLLSSTNRNEVLGKVGGFGGLFALDTKKYTNPILVSSVDGVGTKLKIAFEFNKHNTIGFDLVNHCVNDIAVLGAEPLFFLDYIGLGKLEPKVFESIIEGFVKGCRINYCTLIGGETAQMPGFYKKGEYDVSGTIVGVVEKDEMISGENISEGDVVIGVESSGLHTNGYSLARKILFDKMRYGVEDYVKEIDNVLGDELLTPHMSYLSLVHKTKKYVNGIAHITGGGFYDNIPRILPKNLNVVIEKKSWDVLPIFEFIQKCGKVSDEEMYHVFNMGIGMVFIMNKKYADKFLKESKSLKYRSNVIGHITSGNGKVSIL
;
A
#
# COMPACT_ATOMS: atom_id res chain seq x y z
N MET A 1 -6.46 -31.38 26.55
CA MET A 1 -6.75 -30.34 25.52
C MET A 1 -7.93 -30.75 24.64
N SER A 2 -8.72 -29.80 24.15
CA SER A 2 -10.03 -30.06 23.55
C SER A 2 -9.92 -30.68 22.15
N LYS A 3 -9.87 -32.04 22.09
CA LYS A 3 -9.98 -32.80 20.82
C LYS A 3 -11.23 -32.42 20.00
N GLN A 4 -12.26 -31.93 20.66
CA GLN A 4 -13.52 -31.48 20.06
C GLN A 4 -13.32 -30.20 19.24
N TYR A 5 -12.58 -29.23 19.78
CA TYR A 5 -12.31 -27.95 19.08
C TYR A 5 -11.40 -28.14 17.87
N GLN A 6 -10.43 -29.04 17.99
CA GLN A 6 -9.57 -29.43 16.84
C GLN A 6 -10.39 -30.12 15.73
N LYS A 7 -11.35 -31.00 16.11
CA LYS A 7 -12.29 -31.60 15.14
C LYS A 7 -13.21 -30.59 14.49
N ALA A 8 -13.51 -29.48 15.18
CA ALA A 8 -14.25 -28.34 14.61
C ALA A 8 -13.39 -27.43 13.72
N GLY A 9 -12.11 -27.76 13.51
CA GLY A 9 -11.22 -27.06 12.58
C GLY A 9 -10.30 -26.04 13.22
N VAL A 10 -10.31 -25.87 14.57
CA VAL A 10 -9.44 -24.93 15.29
C VAL A 10 -8.38 -25.70 16.09
N ASP A 11 -7.12 -25.59 15.65
CA ASP A 11 -5.98 -26.24 16.30
C ASP A 11 -5.23 -25.25 17.20
N ILE A 12 -5.55 -25.25 18.50
CA ILE A 12 -4.93 -24.36 19.49
C ILE A 12 -3.45 -24.71 19.70
N GLU A 13 -3.09 -26.01 19.71
CA GLU A 13 -1.69 -26.43 19.96
C GLU A 13 -0.79 -25.98 18.83
N LEU A 14 -1.21 -26.19 17.59
CA LEU A 14 -0.51 -25.70 16.41
C LEU A 14 -0.41 -24.17 16.42
N GLY A 15 -1.51 -23.48 16.77
CA GLY A 15 -1.55 -22.03 16.91
C GLY A 15 -0.53 -21.53 17.93
N ASN A 16 -0.46 -22.12 19.12
CA ASN A 16 0.51 -21.77 20.15
C ASN A 16 1.95 -22.02 19.70
N LYS A 17 2.19 -23.17 19.04
CA LYS A 17 3.52 -23.51 18.50
C LYS A 17 4.00 -22.50 17.47
N VAL A 18 3.13 -22.08 16.56
CA VAL A 18 3.48 -21.09 15.53
C VAL A 18 3.69 -19.71 16.16
N LYS A 19 2.79 -19.30 17.05
CA LYS A 19 2.87 -18.02 17.78
C LYS A 19 4.09 -17.92 18.68
N SER A 20 4.65 -19.04 19.21
CA SER A 20 5.85 -19.01 20.06
C SER A 20 7.10 -18.48 19.36
N LYS A 21 7.14 -18.50 18.03
CA LYS A 21 8.25 -17.94 17.23
C LYS A 21 8.12 -16.44 16.96
N LEU A 22 6.92 -15.89 17.10
CA LEU A 22 6.63 -14.49 16.75
C LEU A 22 7.52 -13.48 17.51
N PRO A 23 7.74 -13.59 18.83
CA PRO A 23 8.56 -12.62 19.56
C PRO A 23 9.95 -12.41 18.93
N GLN A 24 10.59 -13.48 18.45
CA GLN A 24 11.89 -13.38 17.78
C GLN A 24 11.80 -12.66 16.43
N LEU A 25 10.79 -12.98 15.62
CA LEU A 25 10.58 -12.34 14.31
C LEU A 25 10.23 -10.85 14.46
N LEU A 26 9.31 -10.54 15.36
CA LEU A 26 8.83 -9.18 15.57
C LEU A 26 9.87 -8.28 16.23
N SER A 27 10.75 -8.84 17.07
CA SER A 27 11.80 -8.06 17.78
C SER A 27 12.69 -7.24 16.84
N SER A 28 12.85 -7.68 15.59
CA SER A 28 13.62 -6.95 14.58
C SER A 28 12.97 -5.64 14.12
N THR A 29 11.70 -5.41 14.47
CA THR A 29 10.96 -4.18 14.19
C THR A 29 10.85 -3.27 15.42
N ASN A 30 11.30 -3.72 16.59
CA ASN A 30 11.15 -2.98 17.84
C ASN A 30 11.93 -1.67 17.80
N ARG A 31 11.25 -0.62 18.28
CA ARG A 31 11.82 0.69 18.56
C ARG A 31 11.94 0.87 20.07
N ASN A 32 12.75 1.84 20.48
CA ASN A 32 12.98 2.14 21.92
C ASN A 32 11.70 2.59 22.64
N GLU A 33 10.73 3.10 21.89
CA GLU A 33 9.44 3.57 22.39
C GLU A 33 8.46 2.45 22.74
N VAL A 34 8.75 1.20 22.34
CA VAL A 34 7.90 0.05 22.68
C VAL A 34 8.05 -0.30 24.16
N LEU A 35 6.94 -0.23 24.92
CA LEU A 35 6.88 -0.55 26.32
C LEU A 35 6.12 -1.87 26.52
N GLY A 36 6.81 -2.95 26.71
CA GLY A 36 6.12 -4.22 26.96
C GLY A 36 6.65 -5.35 26.09
N LYS A 37 5.99 -6.51 26.20
CA LYS A 37 6.33 -7.72 25.45
C LYS A 37 5.21 -8.06 24.49
N VAL A 38 5.57 -8.64 23.34
CA VAL A 38 4.61 -9.25 22.42
C VAL A 38 3.78 -10.31 23.13
N GLY A 39 2.46 -10.32 22.90
CA GLY A 39 1.54 -11.28 23.50
C GLY A 39 0.77 -10.77 24.73
N GLY A 40 0.89 -9.49 25.08
CA GLY A 40 -0.02 -8.82 26.03
C GLY A 40 -1.39 -8.54 25.39
N PHE A 41 -2.36 -8.06 26.21
CA PHE A 41 -3.67 -7.65 25.71
C PHE A 41 -3.64 -6.45 24.77
N GLY A 42 -2.58 -5.66 24.81
CA GLY A 42 -2.40 -4.51 23.94
C GLY A 42 -0.93 -4.15 23.77
N GLY A 43 -0.60 -3.50 22.66
CA GLY A 43 0.71 -2.93 22.43
C GLY A 43 0.85 -1.57 23.15
N LEU A 44 1.96 -1.39 23.84
CA LEU A 44 2.27 -0.14 24.54
C LEU A 44 3.39 0.58 23.81
N PHE A 45 3.13 1.83 23.41
CA PHE A 45 4.07 2.67 22.70
C PHE A 45 4.15 4.06 23.34
N ALA A 46 5.35 4.47 23.74
CA ALA A 46 5.58 5.80 24.33
C ALA A 46 5.77 6.82 23.22
N LEU A 47 4.90 7.83 23.15
CA LEU A 47 5.11 8.96 22.26
C LEU A 47 6.23 9.85 22.79
N ASP A 48 7.22 10.16 21.95
CA ASP A 48 8.31 11.08 22.31
C ASP A 48 7.82 12.54 22.31
N THR A 49 7.40 13.01 23.49
CA THR A 49 6.91 14.39 23.69
C THR A 49 8.03 15.45 23.63
N LYS A 50 9.29 15.04 23.56
CA LYS A 50 10.41 15.97 23.30
C LYS A 50 10.57 16.25 21.82
N LYS A 51 10.26 15.25 20.97
CA LYS A 51 10.32 15.37 19.52
C LYS A 51 9.09 16.10 18.95
N TYR A 52 7.91 15.88 19.54
CA TYR A 52 6.65 16.45 19.08
C TYR A 52 6.08 17.40 20.12
N THR A 53 5.89 18.66 19.74
CA THR A 53 5.35 19.73 20.62
C THR A 53 3.83 19.75 20.56
N ASN A 54 3.25 19.55 19.38
CA ASN A 54 1.81 19.52 19.16
C ASN A 54 1.46 18.32 18.23
N PRO A 55 1.61 17.08 18.76
CA PRO A 55 1.47 15.87 17.96
C PRO A 55 0.03 15.61 17.56
N ILE A 56 -0.16 15.29 16.28
CA ILE A 56 -1.41 14.78 15.74
C ILE A 56 -1.19 13.31 15.38
N LEU A 57 -2.00 12.41 15.95
CA LEU A 57 -1.99 11.01 15.58
C LEU A 57 -2.75 10.83 14.26
N VAL A 58 -2.17 10.04 13.36
CA VAL A 58 -2.75 9.70 12.07
C VAL A 58 -2.85 8.19 11.98
N SER A 59 -4.01 7.68 11.57
CA SER A 59 -4.21 6.24 11.43
C SER A 59 -4.93 5.91 10.12
N SER A 60 -4.59 4.75 9.56
CA SER A 60 -5.29 4.14 8.43
C SER A 60 -5.46 2.66 8.68
N VAL A 61 -6.49 2.07 8.07
CA VAL A 61 -6.72 0.62 8.04
C VAL A 61 -7.05 0.20 6.61
N ASP A 62 -6.41 -0.88 6.17
CA ASP A 62 -6.68 -1.41 4.83
C ASP A 62 -6.50 -2.94 4.79
N GLY A 63 -6.78 -3.53 3.64
CA GLY A 63 -6.55 -4.93 3.28
C GLY A 63 -5.74 -5.06 1.99
N VAL A 64 -5.45 -6.29 1.59
CA VAL A 64 -4.79 -6.55 0.29
C VAL A 64 -5.81 -6.80 -0.81
N GLY A 65 -7.01 -7.20 -0.45
CA GLY A 65 -8.09 -7.45 -1.38
C GLY A 65 -7.86 -8.66 -2.28
N THR A 66 -8.38 -8.63 -3.50
CA THR A 66 -8.41 -9.79 -4.39
C THR A 66 -7.06 -10.16 -5.04
N LYS A 67 -5.99 -9.40 -4.78
CA LYS A 67 -4.59 -9.83 -5.03
C LYS A 67 -4.28 -11.15 -4.31
N LEU A 68 -4.90 -11.39 -3.15
CA LEU A 68 -4.78 -12.64 -2.40
C LEU A 68 -5.08 -13.87 -3.25
N LYS A 69 -6.03 -13.80 -4.19
CA LYS A 69 -6.36 -14.93 -5.06
C LYS A 69 -5.20 -15.35 -5.96
N ILE A 70 -4.37 -14.39 -6.37
CA ILE A 70 -3.13 -14.70 -7.11
C ILE A 70 -2.13 -15.40 -6.19
N ALA A 71 -1.98 -14.90 -4.95
CA ALA A 71 -1.08 -15.52 -3.97
C ALA A 71 -1.48 -16.97 -3.65
N PHE A 72 -2.78 -17.26 -3.56
CA PHE A 72 -3.30 -18.62 -3.33
C PHE A 72 -2.99 -19.54 -4.52
N GLU A 73 -3.25 -19.10 -5.74
CA GLU A 73 -3.10 -19.89 -6.94
C GLU A 73 -1.62 -20.11 -7.29
N PHE A 74 -0.78 -19.08 -7.14
CA PHE A 74 0.65 -19.12 -7.39
C PHE A 74 1.47 -19.65 -6.18
N ASN A 75 0.80 -19.96 -5.05
CA ASN A 75 1.38 -20.42 -3.78
C ASN A 75 2.58 -19.55 -3.33
N LYS A 76 2.43 -18.22 -3.45
CA LYS A 76 3.46 -17.24 -3.09
C LYS A 76 2.86 -16.19 -2.15
N HIS A 77 3.27 -16.22 -0.87
CA HIS A 77 2.61 -15.49 0.21
C HIS A 77 3.49 -14.42 0.87
N ASN A 78 4.79 -14.40 0.58
CA ASN A 78 5.78 -13.55 1.23
C ASN A 78 5.71 -12.07 0.84
N THR A 79 4.94 -11.72 -0.20
CA THR A 79 4.71 -10.32 -0.61
C THR A 79 3.52 -9.68 0.10
N ILE A 80 2.57 -10.49 0.57
CA ILE A 80 1.25 -10.02 1.03
C ILE A 80 1.35 -9.11 2.26
N GLY A 81 2.08 -9.54 3.30
CA GLY A 81 2.29 -8.68 4.47
C GLY A 81 3.06 -7.41 4.14
N PHE A 82 4.01 -7.50 3.21
CA PHE A 82 4.77 -6.35 2.73
C PHE A 82 3.90 -5.34 1.98
N ASP A 83 3.02 -5.84 1.09
CA ASP A 83 2.05 -5.03 0.37
C ASP A 83 1.18 -4.22 1.34
N LEU A 84 0.63 -4.89 2.36
CA LEU A 84 -0.30 -4.28 3.29
C LEU A 84 0.36 -3.19 4.15
N VAL A 85 1.56 -3.46 4.67
CA VAL A 85 2.29 -2.44 5.43
C VAL A 85 2.59 -1.21 4.57
N ASN A 86 3.11 -1.41 3.36
CA ASN A 86 3.45 -0.29 2.48
C ASN A 86 2.21 0.51 2.05
N HIS A 87 1.09 -0.17 1.78
CA HIS A 87 -0.18 0.49 1.48
C HIS A 87 -0.58 1.42 2.65
N CYS A 88 -0.73 0.86 3.84
CA CYS A 88 -1.14 1.63 5.02
C CYS A 88 -0.16 2.76 5.38
N VAL A 89 1.15 2.51 5.23
CA VAL A 89 2.18 3.54 5.47
C VAL A 89 2.05 4.69 4.47
N ASN A 90 1.82 4.41 3.19
CA ASN A 90 1.63 5.44 2.18
C ASN A 90 0.41 6.31 2.48
N ASP A 91 -0.68 5.72 2.99
CA ASP A 91 -1.91 6.45 3.34
C ASP A 91 -1.70 7.49 4.44
N ILE A 92 -0.86 7.21 5.43
CA ILE A 92 -0.54 8.20 6.45
C ILE A 92 0.60 9.14 6.02
N ALA A 93 1.50 8.66 5.19
CA ALA A 93 2.61 9.45 4.68
C ALA A 93 2.15 10.63 3.82
N VAL A 94 1.05 10.50 3.06
CA VAL A 94 0.49 11.62 2.27
C VAL A 94 0.11 12.82 3.12
N LEU A 95 -0.14 12.61 4.42
CA LEU A 95 -0.41 13.67 5.40
C LEU A 95 0.88 14.20 6.08
N GLY A 96 2.06 13.72 5.66
CA GLY A 96 3.35 14.06 6.26
C GLY A 96 3.69 13.26 7.52
N ALA A 97 2.87 12.28 7.90
CA ALA A 97 3.03 11.52 9.13
C ALA A 97 4.20 10.53 9.07
N GLU A 98 4.82 10.35 10.24
CA GLU A 98 5.84 9.33 10.50
C GLU A 98 5.16 8.10 11.11
N PRO A 99 5.36 6.87 10.57
CA PRO A 99 4.82 5.66 11.16
C PRO A 99 5.38 5.41 12.57
N LEU A 100 4.53 4.97 13.50
CA LEU A 100 4.92 4.56 14.84
C LEU A 100 4.85 3.04 14.99
N PHE A 101 3.65 2.49 14.82
CA PHE A 101 3.42 1.05 14.94
C PHE A 101 2.31 0.56 14.03
N PHE A 102 2.35 -0.73 13.77
CA PHE A 102 1.42 -1.48 12.94
C PHE A 102 0.78 -2.61 13.74
N LEU A 103 -0.48 -2.86 13.49
CA LEU A 103 -1.27 -3.99 14.01
C LEU A 103 -1.83 -4.78 12.85
N ASP A 104 -1.65 -6.10 12.84
CA ASP A 104 -2.18 -6.98 11.81
C ASP A 104 -3.38 -7.80 12.29
N TYR A 105 -4.24 -8.16 11.34
CA TYR A 105 -5.25 -9.19 11.49
C TYR A 105 -5.09 -10.22 10.38
N ILE A 106 -5.07 -11.51 10.75
CA ILE A 106 -5.03 -12.62 9.79
C ILE A 106 -6.21 -13.55 10.10
N GLY A 107 -7.23 -13.53 9.24
CA GLY A 107 -8.34 -14.50 9.26
C GLY A 107 -8.07 -15.62 8.28
N LEU A 108 -8.10 -16.89 8.71
CA LEU A 108 -7.75 -18.03 7.84
C LEU A 108 -8.67 -19.23 8.04
N GLY A 109 -8.93 -19.98 6.96
CA GLY A 109 -9.78 -21.18 7.02
C GLY A 109 -9.12 -22.33 7.76
N LYS A 110 -7.80 -22.49 7.59
CA LYS A 110 -6.97 -23.46 8.31
C LYS A 110 -5.57 -22.89 8.47
N LEU A 111 -5.01 -23.02 9.67
CA LEU A 111 -3.63 -22.58 9.94
C LEU A 111 -2.64 -23.51 9.22
N GLU A 112 -1.91 -22.95 8.27
CA GLU A 112 -0.78 -23.59 7.60
C GLU A 112 0.51 -22.85 8.00
N PRO A 113 1.39 -23.47 8.80
CA PRO A 113 2.54 -22.78 9.43
C PRO A 113 3.43 -22.04 8.45
N LYS A 114 3.77 -22.65 7.31
CA LYS A 114 4.63 -22.03 6.29
C LYS A 114 4.01 -20.80 5.65
N VAL A 115 2.72 -20.87 5.34
CA VAL A 115 1.96 -19.73 4.77
C VAL A 115 1.90 -18.60 5.79
N PHE A 116 1.55 -18.92 7.03
CA PHE A 116 1.50 -17.94 8.11
C PHE A 116 2.87 -17.27 8.35
N GLU A 117 3.93 -18.06 8.47
CA GLU A 117 5.31 -17.55 8.63
C GLU A 117 5.68 -16.60 7.48
N SER A 118 5.37 -16.96 6.22
CA SER A 118 5.65 -16.11 5.05
C SER A 118 4.88 -14.78 5.08
N ILE A 119 3.63 -14.76 5.54
CA ILE A 119 2.85 -13.54 5.68
C ILE A 119 3.48 -12.63 6.75
N ILE A 120 3.83 -13.20 7.92
CA ILE A 120 4.48 -12.45 9.01
C ILE A 120 5.84 -11.91 8.59
N GLU A 121 6.66 -12.68 7.87
CA GLU A 121 7.93 -12.19 7.30
C GLU A 121 7.71 -10.99 6.38
N GLY A 122 6.64 -10.99 5.59
CA GLY A 122 6.22 -9.85 4.78
C GLY A 122 5.90 -8.62 5.63
N PHE A 123 5.12 -8.76 6.70
CA PHE A 123 4.84 -7.66 7.64
C PHE A 123 6.12 -7.13 8.29
N VAL A 124 6.97 -8.02 8.81
CA VAL A 124 8.24 -7.63 9.43
C VAL A 124 9.13 -6.86 8.46
N LYS A 125 9.26 -7.34 7.22
CA LYS A 125 10.03 -6.65 6.17
C LYS A 125 9.46 -5.27 5.87
N GLY A 126 8.14 -5.15 5.72
CA GLY A 126 7.47 -3.88 5.49
C GLY A 126 7.64 -2.90 6.65
N CYS A 127 7.47 -3.36 7.88
CA CYS A 127 7.65 -2.55 9.08
C CYS A 127 9.11 -2.05 9.21
N ARG A 128 10.10 -2.91 8.95
CA ARG A 128 11.52 -2.53 9.03
C ARG A 128 11.90 -1.43 8.05
N ILE A 129 11.50 -1.54 6.78
CA ILE A 129 11.87 -0.52 5.78
C ILE A 129 11.16 0.82 6.03
N ASN A 130 10.04 0.80 6.73
CA ASN A 130 9.26 1.97 7.09
C ASN A 130 9.51 2.47 8.52
N TYR A 131 10.50 1.93 9.22
CA TYR A 131 10.83 2.32 10.61
C TYR A 131 9.62 2.25 11.55
N CYS A 132 8.78 1.23 11.36
CA CYS A 132 7.53 1.00 12.07
C CYS A 132 7.65 -0.27 12.91
N THR A 133 7.08 -0.30 14.12
CA THR A 133 7.05 -1.52 14.94
C THR A 133 5.80 -2.34 14.62
N LEU A 134 5.96 -3.63 14.32
CA LEU A 134 4.85 -4.60 14.36
C LEU A 134 4.57 -4.93 15.82
N ILE A 135 3.67 -4.16 16.46
CA ILE A 135 3.52 -4.15 17.92
C ILE A 135 2.60 -5.25 18.45
N GLY A 136 1.77 -5.81 17.58
CA GLY A 136 0.82 -6.86 17.91
C GLY A 136 -0.13 -7.13 16.75
N GLY A 137 -1.07 -8.02 16.99
CA GLY A 137 -2.07 -8.37 15.99
C GLY A 137 -2.98 -9.52 16.47
N GLU A 138 -3.83 -10.02 15.58
CA GLU A 138 -4.75 -11.11 15.86
C GLU A 138 -4.70 -12.16 14.74
N THR A 139 -4.78 -13.42 15.12
CA THR A 139 -4.85 -14.54 14.18
C THR A 139 -6.07 -15.39 14.51
N ALA A 140 -7.06 -15.40 13.63
CA ALA A 140 -8.31 -16.12 13.79
C ALA A 140 -8.39 -17.32 12.84
N GLN A 141 -8.54 -18.53 13.37
CA GLN A 141 -8.92 -19.70 12.58
C GLN A 141 -10.45 -19.72 12.46
N MET A 142 -10.96 -19.56 11.25
CA MET A 142 -12.39 -19.39 10.94
C MET A 142 -12.86 -20.46 9.94
N PRO A 143 -12.93 -21.74 10.37
CA PRO A 143 -13.37 -22.83 9.51
C PRO A 143 -14.82 -22.61 9.06
N GLY A 144 -15.08 -22.82 7.76
CA GLY A 144 -16.39 -22.57 7.16
C GLY A 144 -16.61 -21.12 6.68
N PHE A 145 -15.85 -20.14 7.17
CA PHE A 145 -15.86 -18.78 6.66
C PHE A 145 -14.87 -18.63 5.50
N TYR A 146 -13.62 -19.02 5.70
CA TYR A 146 -12.62 -19.14 4.64
C TYR A 146 -12.46 -20.60 4.23
N LYS A 147 -12.21 -20.87 2.95
CA LYS A 147 -11.84 -22.20 2.49
C LYS A 147 -10.45 -22.59 2.99
N LYS A 148 -10.18 -23.91 3.01
CA LYS A 148 -8.82 -24.40 3.28
C LYS A 148 -7.83 -23.79 2.25
N GLY A 149 -6.72 -23.22 2.73
CA GLY A 149 -5.72 -22.54 1.92
C GLY A 149 -6.05 -21.07 1.61
N GLU A 150 -7.24 -20.60 1.97
CA GLU A 150 -7.62 -19.19 1.84
C GLU A 150 -7.49 -18.47 3.19
N TYR A 151 -7.11 -17.20 3.10
CA TYR A 151 -7.04 -16.28 4.24
C TYR A 151 -7.39 -14.85 3.79
N ASP A 152 -7.65 -13.99 4.73
CA ASP A 152 -7.70 -12.55 4.56
C ASP A 152 -6.76 -11.86 5.53
N VAL A 153 -6.28 -10.68 5.15
CA VAL A 153 -5.40 -9.87 5.98
C VAL A 153 -5.88 -8.43 6.00
N SER A 154 -5.86 -7.85 7.18
CA SER A 154 -6.09 -6.42 7.39
C SER A 154 -5.01 -5.87 8.30
N GLY A 155 -4.67 -4.61 8.14
CA GLY A 155 -3.65 -3.94 8.92
C GLY A 155 -4.07 -2.54 9.33
N THR A 156 -3.69 -2.17 10.54
CA THR A 156 -3.88 -0.82 11.07
C THR A 156 -2.54 -0.19 11.35
N ILE A 157 -2.28 0.94 10.70
CA ILE A 157 -1.11 1.79 10.96
C ILE A 157 -1.49 2.93 11.88
N VAL A 158 -0.62 3.25 12.83
CA VAL A 158 -0.69 4.49 13.60
C VAL A 158 0.62 5.23 13.41
N GLY A 159 0.52 6.49 13.05
CA GLY A 159 1.63 7.41 12.88
C GLY A 159 1.39 8.73 13.60
N VAL A 160 2.34 9.62 13.49
CA VAL A 160 2.30 10.94 14.10
C VAL A 160 2.84 12.01 13.15
N VAL A 161 2.26 13.17 13.18
CA VAL A 161 2.77 14.36 12.49
C VAL A 161 2.69 15.57 13.43
N GLU A 162 3.66 16.47 13.37
CA GLU A 162 3.55 17.77 14.04
C GLU A 162 2.45 18.58 13.37
N LYS A 163 1.58 19.23 14.13
CA LYS A 163 0.40 19.94 13.62
C LYS A 163 0.75 20.90 12.48
N ASP A 164 1.82 21.67 12.66
CA ASP A 164 2.24 22.67 11.69
C ASP A 164 2.99 22.10 10.47
N GLU A 165 3.28 20.79 10.47
CA GLU A 165 3.92 20.06 9.37
C GLU A 165 2.93 19.19 8.57
N MET A 166 1.64 19.23 8.88
CA MET A 166 0.63 18.47 8.16
C MET A 166 0.52 18.93 6.70
N ILE A 167 0.44 17.95 5.80
CA ILE A 167 0.19 18.18 4.37
C ILE A 167 -1.31 17.98 4.14
N SER A 168 -2.06 19.09 4.01
CA SER A 168 -3.53 19.06 3.88
C SER A 168 -4.05 19.33 2.45
N GLY A 169 -3.16 19.83 1.58
CA GLY A 169 -3.58 20.31 0.25
C GLY A 169 -4.07 21.77 0.22
N GLU A 170 -4.29 22.41 1.37
CA GLU A 170 -4.81 23.79 1.45
C GLU A 170 -3.93 24.83 0.78
N ASN A 171 -2.61 24.56 0.70
CA ASN A 171 -1.63 25.44 0.08
C ASN A 171 -1.46 25.21 -1.44
N ILE A 172 -2.22 24.28 -2.03
CA ILE A 172 -2.20 24.08 -3.49
C ILE A 172 -2.77 25.32 -4.17
N SER A 173 -2.10 25.79 -5.21
CA SER A 173 -2.45 27.00 -5.92
C SER A 173 -2.42 26.80 -7.44
N GLU A 174 -3.15 27.65 -8.16
CA GLU A 174 -3.10 27.68 -9.63
C GLU A 174 -1.65 27.90 -10.11
N GLY A 175 -1.24 27.12 -11.12
CA GLY A 175 0.13 27.12 -11.65
C GLY A 175 1.10 26.19 -10.91
N ASP A 176 0.69 25.54 -9.83
CA ASP A 176 1.48 24.45 -9.23
C ASP A 176 1.63 23.29 -10.21
N VAL A 177 2.77 22.62 -10.14
CA VAL A 177 3.05 21.43 -10.96
C VAL A 177 2.60 20.17 -10.24
N VAL A 178 2.21 19.19 -11.03
CA VAL A 178 1.86 17.85 -10.59
C VAL A 178 2.97 16.89 -11.00
N ILE A 179 3.62 16.26 -10.03
CA ILE A 179 4.66 15.26 -10.26
C ILE A 179 4.13 13.89 -9.88
N GLY A 180 4.15 12.97 -10.84
CA GLY A 180 3.87 11.55 -10.63
C GLY A 180 5.14 10.79 -10.29
N VAL A 181 5.06 9.91 -9.30
CA VAL A 181 6.11 8.95 -8.94
C VAL A 181 5.65 7.55 -9.32
N GLU A 182 6.51 6.85 -10.08
CA GLU A 182 6.17 5.56 -10.66
C GLU A 182 5.78 4.52 -9.60
N SER A 183 4.83 3.66 -9.96
CA SER A 183 4.50 2.44 -9.22
C SER A 183 5.36 1.26 -9.70
N SER A 184 5.41 0.21 -8.90
CA SER A 184 6.06 -1.06 -9.27
C SER A 184 5.16 -1.99 -10.08
N GLY A 185 3.90 -1.66 -10.26
CA GLY A 185 2.85 -2.47 -10.88
C GLY A 185 1.47 -2.04 -10.43
N LEU A 186 0.53 -3.00 -10.36
CA LEU A 186 -0.84 -2.72 -9.93
C LEU A 186 -0.94 -2.30 -8.46
N HIS A 187 0.11 -2.54 -7.67
CA HIS A 187 0.10 -2.40 -6.21
C HIS A 187 -0.93 -3.35 -5.55
N THR A 188 -2.02 -2.82 -4.98
CA THR A 188 -3.07 -3.60 -4.29
C THR A 188 -4.47 -3.33 -4.84
N ASN A 189 -4.61 -2.62 -5.97
CA ASN A 189 -5.89 -2.20 -6.51
C ASN A 189 -6.12 -2.69 -7.94
N GLY A 190 -7.39 -2.78 -8.35
CA GLY A 190 -7.79 -3.19 -9.70
C GLY A 190 -7.76 -4.71 -9.95
N TYR A 191 -7.38 -5.53 -8.96
CA TYR A 191 -7.22 -6.98 -9.14
C TYR A 191 -8.49 -7.73 -9.52
N SER A 192 -9.67 -7.28 -9.09
CA SER A 192 -10.93 -7.91 -9.49
C SER A 192 -11.14 -7.82 -11.01
N LEU A 193 -10.87 -6.65 -11.61
CA LEU A 193 -10.98 -6.45 -13.06
C LEU A 193 -9.85 -7.19 -13.79
N ALA A 194 -8.59 -7.05 -13.33
CA ALA A 194 -7.45 -7.73 -13.92
C ALA A 194 -7.65 -9.25 -13.97
N ARG A 195 -8.09 -9.87 -12.87
CA ARG A 195 -8.37 -11.30 -12.80
C ARG A 195 -9.50 -11.72 -13.74
N LYS A 196 -10.60 -10.97 -13.76
CA LYS A 196 -11.72 -11.24 -14.68
C LYS A 196 -11.28 -11.21 -16.15
N ILE A 197 -10.40 -10.26 -16.50
CA ILE A 197 -9.87 -10.15 -17.86
C ILE A 197 -8.89 -11.27 -18.16
N LEU A 198 -7.85 -11.41 -17.35
CA LEU A 198 -6.72 -12.29 -17.66
C LEU A 198 -7.05 -13.77 -17.48
N PHE A 199 -7.71 -14.15 -16.37
CA PHE A 199 -8.00 -15.56 -16.08
C PHE A 199 -9.37 -16.01 -16.59
N ASP A 200 -10.45 -15.26 -16.36
CA ASP A 200 -11.79 -15.72 -16.73
C ASP A 200 -12.04 -15.57 -18.23
N LYS A 201 -11.65 -14.41 -18.83
CA LYS A 201 -11.90 -14.12 -20.25
C LYS A 201 -10.81 -14.67 -21.16
N MET A 202 -9.54 -14.35 -20.86
CA MET A 202 -8.39 -14.72 -21.73
C MET A 202 -7.85 -16.11 -21.42
N ARG A 203 -8.21 -16.72 -20.28
CA ARG A 203 -7.81 -18.07 -19.88
C ARG A 203 -6.31 -18.26 -19.63
N TYR A 204 -5.59 -17.20 -19.27
CA TYR A 204 -4.21 -17.34 -18.79
C TYR A 204 -4.18 -18.08 -17.45
N GLY A 205 -3.10 -18.84 -17.22
CA GLY A 205 -2.73 -19.36 -15.90
C GLY A 205 -1.75 -18.42 -15.20
N VAL A 206 -1.62 -18.54 -13.89
CA VAL A 206 -0.66 -17.72 -13.11
C VAL A 206 0.80 -18.05 -13.46
N GLU A 207 1.08 -19.24 -13.97
CA GLU A 207 2.42 -19.70 -14.37
C GLU A 207 2.76 -19.37 -15.84
N ASP A 208 1.82 -18.78 -16.58
CA ASP A 208 2.04 -18.46 -17.99
C ASP A 208 3.05 -17.31 -18.13
N TYR A 209 4.06 -17.53 -18.99
CA TYR A 209 4.92 -16.46 -19.45
C TYR A 209 4.22 -15.62 -20.50
N VAL A 210 4.12 -14.34 -20.30
CA VAL A 210 3.47 -13.39 -21.19
C VAL A 210 4.51 -12.50 -21.84
N LYS A 211 4.67 -12.65 -23.17
CA LYS A 211 5.70 -11.95 -23.94
C LYS A 211 5.55 -10.42 -23.88
N GLU A 212 4.32 -9.92 -23.88
CA GLU A 212 4.02 -8.49 -23.86
C GLU A 212 4.50 -7.78 -22.60
N ILE A 213 4.62 -8.52 -21.50
CA ILE A 213 5.12 -7.98 -20.21
C ILE A 213 6.51 -8.53 -19.87
N ASP A 214 7.07 -9.42 -20.70
CA ASP A 214 8.36 -10.09 -20.52
C ASP A 214 8.51 -10.73 -19.13
N ASN A 215 7.44 -11.34 -18.62
CA ASN A 215 7.40 -11.93 -17.27
C ASN A 215 6.38 -13.06 -17.15
N VAL A 216 6.52 -13.88 -16.09
CA VAL A 216 5.47 -14.82 -15.65
C VAL A 216 4.35 -14.01 -15.01
N LEU A 217 3.10 -14.30 -15.40
CA LEU A 217 1.94 -13.48 -15.02
C LEU A 217 1.74 -13.40 -13.51
N GLY A 218 1.94 -14.50 -12.78
CA GLY A 218 1.86 -14.53 -11.33
C GLY A 218 2.94 -13.67 -10.65
N ASP A 219 4.17 -13.68 -11.15
CA ASP A 219 5.25 -12.84 -10.64
C ASP A 219 4.96 -11.35 -10.87
N GLU A 220 4.50 -10.99 -12.06
CA GLU A 220 4.12 -9.62 -12.40
C GLU A 220 3.00 -9.12 -11.48
N LEU A 221 1.93 -9.89 -11.34
CA LEU A 221 0.77 -9.52 -10.52
C LEU A 221 1.07 -9.53 -9.01
N LEU A 222 2.09 -10.27 -8.55
CA LEU A 222 2.54 -10.25 -7.15
C LEU A 222 3.69 -9.29 -6.90
N THR A 223 4.05 -8.46 -7.89
CA THR A 223 5.03 -7.39 -7.65
C THR A 223 4.62 -6.56 -6.44
N PRO A 224 5.53 -6.38 -5.46
CA PRO A 224 5.19 -5.73 -4.20
C PRO A 224 4.85 -4.25 -4.34
N HIS A 225 3.90 -3.79 -3.53
CA HIS A 225 3.55 -2.39 -3.37
C HIS A 225 4.74 -1.59 -2.84
N MET A 226 5.10 -0.49 -3.50
CA MET A 226 6.22 0.37 -3.08
C MET A 226 5.85 1.23 -1.88
N SER A 227 6.81 1.48 -0.99
CA SER A 227 6.70 2.57 -0.01
C SER A 227 7.29 3.85 -0.61
N TYR A 228 6.61 4.97 -0.38
CA TYR A 228 7.07 6.32 -0.76
C TYR A 228 7.48 7.16 0.45
N LEU A 229 7.48 6.57 1.65
CA LEU A 229 7.74 7.26 2.91
C LEU A 229 9.05 8.06 2.90
N SER A 230 10.14 7.47 2.41
CA SER A 230 11.45 8.15 2.37
C SER A 230 11.44 9.39 1.48
N LEU A 231 10.71 9.35 0.36
CA LEU A 231 10.55 10.50 -0.54
C LEU A 231 9.67 11.58 0.11
N VAL A 232 8.57 11.19 0.72
CA VAL A 232 7.70 12.14 1.46
C VAL A 232 8.50 12.86 2.55
N HIS A 233 9.23 12.12 3.39
CA HIS A 233 10.04 12.72 4.45
C HIS A 233 11.10 13.69 3.92
N LYS A 234 11.70 13.37 2.76
CA LYS A 234 12.71 14.23 2.12
C LYS A 234 12.12 15.52 1.59
N THR A 235 10.88 15.46 1.09
CA THR A 235 10.30 16.54 0.27
C THR A 235 9.18 17.33 0.97
N LYS A 236 8.63 16.83 2.08
CA LYS A 236 7.44 17.39 2.78
C LYS A 236 7.50 18.91 3.06
N LYS A 237 8.69 19.49 3.22
CA LYS A 237 8.85 20.92 3.57
C LYS A 237 8.46 21.89 2.45
N TYR A 238 8.29 21.41 1.20
CA TYR A 238 7.97 22.28 0.07
C TYR A 238 6.92 21.68 -0.87
N VAL A 239 6.27 20.59 -0.45
CA VAL A 239 5.15 19.98 -1.14
C VAL A 239 3.85 20.49 -0.53
N ASN A 240 2.90 20.92 -1.39
CA ASN A 240 1.62 21.48 -0.98
C ASN A 240 0.52 20.42 -0.80
N GLY A 241 0.63 19.31 -1.53
CA GLY A 241 -0.33 18.20 -1.45
C GLY A 241 0.24 16.90 -1.99
N ILE A 242 -0.20 15.78 -1.44
CA ILE A 242 0.22 14.44 -1.87
C ILE A 242 -1.01 13.55 -1.96
N ALA A 243 -1.16 12.78 -3.06
CA ALA A 243 -2.21 11.80 -3.23
C ALA A 243 -1.63 10.41 -3.51
N HIS A 244 -2.05 9.42 -2.73
CA HIS A 244 -1.77 8.00 -2.98
C HIS A 244 -2.77 7.48 -4.01
N ILE A 245 -2.29 6.96 -5.14
CA ILE A 245 -3.17 6.47 -6.23
C ILE A 245 -3.54 5.01 -5.96
N THR A 246 -4.70 4.82 -5.38
CA THR A 246 -5.28 3.53 -4.97
C THR A 246 -6.58 3.24 -5.72
N GLY A 247 -7.53 2.53 -5.10
CA GLY A 247 -8.86 2.30 -5.67
C GLY A 247 -9.57 3.62 -6.00
N GLY A 248 -10.18 3.69 -7.18
CA GLY A 248 -10.72 4.94 -7.73
C GLY A 248 -9.73 5.73 -8.60
N GLY A 249 -8.45 5.27 -8.69
CA GLY A 249 -7.44 5.81 -9.60
C GLY A 249 -7.17 7.30 -9.40
N PHE A 250 -6.91 7.99 -10.50
CA PHE A 250 -6.65 9.43 -10.50
C PHE A 250 -7.91 10.24 -10.15
N TYR A 251 -9.07 9.80 -10.63
CA TYR A 251 -10.32 10.55 -10.54
C TYR A 251 -10.86 10.69 -9.11
N ASP A 252 -10.64 9.68 -8.25
CA ASP A 252 -11.16 9.69 -6.88
C ASP A 252 -10.10 10.09 -5.84
N ASN A 253 -8.80 9.89 -6.12
CA ASN A 253 -7.76 10.14 -5.12
C ASN A 253 -7.23 11.57 -5.16
N ILE A 254 -6.99 12.16 -6.33
CA ILE A 254 -6.47 13.53 -6.42
C ILE A 254 -7.46 14.57 -5.87
N PRO A 255 -8.78 14.49 -6.11
CA PRO A 255 -9.73 15.47 -5.55
C PRO A 255 -9.78 15.54 -4.03
N ARG A 256 -9.35 14.47 -3.32
CA ARG A 256 -9.34 14.46 -1.83
C ARG A 256 -8.45 15.53 -1.22
N ILE A 257 -7.44 15.98 -1.95
CA ILE A 257 -6.46 16.97 -1.50
C ILE A 257 -6.60 18.31 -2.22
N LEU A 258 -7.49 18.39 -3.21
CA LEU A 258 -7.59 19.56 -4.08
C LEU A 258 -8.56 20.59 -3.48
N PRO A 259 -8.20 21.87 -3.35
CA PRO A 259 -9.13 22.94 -3.06
C PRO A 259 -10.27 23.00 -4.07
N LYS A 260 -11.50 23.27 -3.60
CA LYS A 260 -12.72 23.21 -4.40
C LYS A 260 -12.75 24.13 -5.63
N ASN A 261 -11.97 25.19 -5.62
CA ASN A 261 -11.84 26.16 -6.70
C ASN A 261 -10.71 25.86 -7.70
N LEU A 262 -10.07 24.69 -7.59
CA LEU A 262 -8.98 24.27 -8.47
C LEU A 262 -9.32 22.99 -9.21
N ASN A 263 -8.75 22.83 -10.39
CA ASN A 263 -8.73 21.59 -11.17
C ASN A 263 -7.31 21.07 -11.33
N VAL A 264 -7.16 19.79 -11.62
CA VAL A 264 -5.90 19.21 -12.06
C VAL A 264 -6.02 18.75 -13.51
N VAL A 265 -5.01 19.06 -14.30
CA VAL A 265 -4.84 18.57 -15.67
C VAL A 265 -3.65 17.61 -15.68
N ILE A 266 -3.88 16.37 -16.13
CA ILE A 266 -2.89 15.30 -16.25
C ILE A 266 -2.65 15.01 -17.73
N GLU A 267 -1.39 14.92 -18.13
CA GLU A 267 -0.94 14.66 -19.50
C GLU A 267 -0.50 13.21 -19.65
N LYS A 268 -1.32 12.34 -20.25
CA LYS A 268 -1.09 10.88 -20.40
C LYS A 268 0.26 10.49 -20.98
N LYS A 269 0.82 11.32 -21.85
CA LYS A 269 2.09 11.04 -22.55
C LYS A 269 3.33 11.51 -21.80
N SER A 270 3.18 12.00 -20.58
CA SER A 270 4.29 12.54 -19.78
C SER A 270 5.08 11.50 -19.00
N TRP A 271 4.65 10.24 -19.00
CA TRP A 271 5.36 9.09 -18.43
C TRP A 271 5.13 7.82 -19.24
N ASP A 272 5.99 6.84 -19.05
CA ASP A 272 5.85 5.51 -19.66
C ASP A 272 4.94 4.65 -18.80
N VAL A 273 3.79 4.24 -19.36
CA VAL A 273 2.87 3.30 -18.70
C VAL A 273 3.50 1.92 -18.69
N LEU A 274 3.45 1.22 -17.54
CA LEU A 274 4.00 -0.13 -17.43
C LEU A 274 3.25 -1.11 -18.35
N PRO A 275 3.95 -2.04 -19.02
CA PRO A 275 3.37 -2.96 -20.02
C PRO A 275 2.15 -3.75 -19.53
N ILE A 276 2.07 -4.06 -18.26
CA ILE A 276 0.95 -4.80 -17.67
C ILE A 276 -0.38 -4.05 -17.82
N PHE A 277 -0.40 -2.72 -17.73
CA PHE A 277 -1.63 -1.94 -17.88
C PHE A 277 -2.11 -1.94 -19.33
N GLU A 278 -1.20 -1.76 -20.29
CA GLU A 278 -1.52 -1.83 -21.70
C GLU A 278 -2.02 -3.23 -22.10
N PHE A 279 -1.39 -4.27 -21.52
CA PHE A 279 -1.79 -5.64 -21.72
C PHE A 279 -3.21 -5.92 -21.20
N ILE A 280 -3.52 -5.50 -19.98
CA ILE A 280 -4.87 -5.62 -19.40
C ILE A 280 -5.89 -4.85 -20.24
N GLN A 281 -5.58 -3.62 -20.63
CA GLN A 281 -6.45 -2.77 -21.44
C GLN A 281 -6.80 -3.45 -22.79
N LYS A 282 -5.79 -3.91 -23.51
CA LYS A 282 -5.94 -4.59 -24.80
C LYS A 282 -6.77 -5.87 -24.68
N CYS A 283 -6.45 -6.74 -23.72
CA CYS A 283 -7.16 -8.00 -23.48
C CYS A 283 -8.62 -7.76 -23.06
N GLY A 284 -8.84 -6.77 -22.20
CA GLY A 284 -10.16 -6.40 -21.70
C GLY A 284 -11.00 -5.61 -22.71
N LYS A 285 -10.36 -4.87 -23.61
CA LYS A 285 -10.94 -3.77 -24.40
C LYS A 285 -11.54 -2.70 -23.48
N VAL A 286 -10.78 -2.37 -22.43
CA VAL A 286 -11.20 -1.40 -21.42
C VAL A 286 -10.96 0.01 -21.96
N SER A 287 -11.88 0.93 -21.71
CA SER A 287 -11.72 2.34 -22.10
C SER A 287 -10.61 3.03 -21.31
N ASP A 288 -9.99 4.06 -21.87
CA ASP A 288 -8.98 4.87 -21.16
C ASP A 288 -9.54 5.39 -19.83
N GLU A 289 -10.74 5.95 -19.86
CA GLU A 289 -11.38 6.50 -18.67
C GLU A 289 -11.49 5.46 -17.54
N GLU A 290 -11.96 4.26 -17.87
CA GLU A 290 -12.06 3.17 -16.89
C GLU A 290 -10.69 2.70 -16.41
N MET A 291 -9.67 2.64 -17.28
CA MET A 291 -8.30 2.29 -16.88
C MET A 291 -7.76 3.27 -15.83
N TYR A 292 -7.91 4.58 -16.04
CA TYR A 292 -7.48 5.62 -15.08
C TYR A 292 -8.36 5.74 -13.83
N HIS A 293 -9.55 5.14 -13.85
CA HIS A 293 -10.44 5.06 -12.69
C HIS A 293 -10.14 3.82 -11.82
N VAL A 294 -9.76 2.71 -12.44
CA VAL A 294 -9.54 1.44 -11.72
C VAL A 294 -8.10 1.25 -11.29
N PHE A 295 -7.13 1.68 -12.13
CA PHE A 295 -5.71 1.40 -11.96
C PHE A 295 -4.90 2.68 -11.72
N ASN A 296 -3.71 2.51 -11.14
CA ASN A 296 -2.74 3.59 -10.96
C ASN A 296 -1.99 3.96 -12.26
N MET A 297 -2.15 3.22 -13.33
CA MET A 297 -1.53 3.43 -14.66
C MET A 297 -0.02 3.68 -14.62
N GLY A 298 0.67 3.08 -13.65
CA GLY A 298 2.11 3.24 -13.48
C GLY A 298 2.52 4.40 -12.56
N ILE A 299 1.59 5.15 -11.99
CA ILE A 299 1.85 6.23 -11.02
C ILE A 299 1.25 5.84 -9.67
N GLY A 300 2.09 5.53 -8.69
CA GLY A 300 1.62 5.14 -7.37
C GLY A 300 1.37 6.31 -6.43
N MET A 301 2.07 7.42 -6.61
CA MET A 301 1.90 8.61 -5.79
C MET A 301 2.05 9.90 -6.59
N VAL A 302 1.22 10.88 -6.29
CA VAL A 302 1.22 12.20 -6.91
C VAL A 302 1.62 13.24 -5.88
N PHE A 303 2.52 14.15 -6.27
CA PHE A 303 2.98 15.28 -5.47
C PHE A 303 2.64 16.59 -6.18
N ILE A 304 2.07 17.54 -5.44
CA ILE A 304 1.71 18.86 -5.97
C ILE A 304 2.54 19.90 -5.23
N MET A 305 3.19 20.78 -5.97
CA MET A 305 4.09 21.79 -5.43
C MET A 305 4.26 22.99 -6.35
N ASN A 306 4.79 24.09 -5.82
CA ASN A 306 5.14 25.22 -6.64
C ASN A 306 6.21 24.84 -7.67
N LYS A 307 6.05 25.29 -8.91
CA LYS A 307 6.92 24.99 -10.07
C LYS A 307 8.41 25.22 -9.79
N LYS A 308 8.77 26.20 -8.97
CA LYS A 308 10.18 26.50 -8.61
C LYS A 308 10.88 25.33 -7.89
N TYR A 309 10.14 24.39 -7.30
CA TYR A 309 10.69 23.22 -6.59
C TYR A 309 10.75 21.96 -7.45
N ALA A 310 10.19 21.96 -8.66
CA ALA A 310 10.11 20.76 -9.50
C ALA A 310 11.47 20.10 -9.74
N ASP A 311 12.48 20.86 -10.21
CA ASP A 311 13.82 20.34 -10.47
C ASP A 311 14.49 19.78 -9.21
N LYS A 312 14.27 20.45 -8.07
CA LYS A 312 14.78 19.98 -6.79
C LYS A 312 14.14 18.64 -6.41
N PHE A 313 12.82 18.53 -6.54
CA PHE A 313 12.09 17.30 -6.27
C PHE A 313 12.59 16.14 -7.15
N LEU A 314 12.71 16.35 -8.47
CA LEU A 314 13.18 15.33 -9.41
C LEU A 314 14.59 14.84 -9.09
N LYS A 315 15.49 15.73 -8.65
CA LYS A 315 16.83 15.36 -8.19
C LYS A 315 16.81 14.53 -6.91
N GLU A 316 15.99 14.93 -5.92
CA GLU A 316 15.85 14.22 -4.65
C GLU A 316 15.19 12.84 -4.86
N SER A 317 14.14 12.76 -5.68
CA SER A 317 13.49 11.51 -6.09
C SER A 317 14.49 10.53 -6.72
N LYS A 318 15.26 11.00 -7.71
CA LYS A 318 16.30 10.22 -8.37
C LYS A 318 17.39 9.74 -7.39
N SER A 319 17.79 10.58 -6.43
CA SER A 319 18.78 10.21 -5.41
C SER A 319 18.32 9.07 -4.50
N LEU A 320 17.01 8.95 -4.30
CA LEU A 320 16.34 7.87 -3.56
C LEU A 320 15.90 6.71 -4.48
N LYS A 321 16.30 6.73 -5.76
CA LYS A 321 15.99 5.71 -6.78
C LYS A 321 14.51 5.60 -7.14
N TYR A 322 13.72 6.64 -6.92
CA TYR A 322 12.38 6.73 -7.49
C TYR A 322 12.45 7.37 -8.88
N ARG A 323 11.68 6.84 -9.82
CA ARG A 323 11.42 7.51 -11.10
C ARG A 323 10.23 8.43 -10.93
N SER A 324 10.35 9.65 -11.44
CA SER A 324 9.31 10.66 -11.31
C SER A 324 9.31 11.59 -12.50
N ASN A 325 8.13 12.03 -12.91
CA ASN A 325 7.92 12.90 -14.05
C ASN A 325 6.95 14.03 -13.68
N VAL A 326 7.12 15.19 -14.31
CA VAL A 326 6.06 16.22 -14.30
C VAL A 326 4.94 15.68 -15.19
N ILE A 327 3.79 15.38 -14.59
CA ILE A 327 2.67 14.75 -15.27
C ILE A 327 1.47 15.68 -15.48
N GLY A 328 1.57 16.93 -15.02
CA GLY A 328 0.47 17.86 -15.15
C GLY A 328 0.65 19.14 -14.35
N HIS A 329 -0.43 19.88 -14.22
CA HIS A 329 -0.47 21.17 -13.55
C HIS A 329 -1.84 21.48 -12.96
N ILE A 330 -1.89 22.45 -12.06
CA ILE A 330 -3.09 22.94 -11.41
C ILE A 330 -3.63 24.16 -12.14
N THR A 331 -4.94 24.19 -12.35
CA THR A 331 -5.66 25.32 -12.96
C THR A 331 -6.81 25.77 -12.08
N SER A 332 -7.35 26.95 -12.32
CA SER A 332 -8.63 27.36 -11.75
C SER A 332 -9.75 26.41 -12.19
N GLY A 333 -10.73 26.17 -11.33
CA GLY A 333 -11.77 25.22 -11.65
C GLY A 333 -12.78 24.94 -10.54
N ASN A 334 -13.21 23.68 -10.42
CA ASN A 334 -14.27 23.25 -9.51
C ASN A 334 -14.04 21.84 -8.90
N GLY A 335 -12.78 21.45 -8.67
CA GLY A 335 -12.41 20.19 -8.03
C GLY A 335 -12.29 19.00 -8.98
N LYS A 336 -12.12 19.21 -10.30
CA LYS A 336 -12.12 18.13 -11.29
C LYS A 336 -10.70 17.70 -11.70
N VAL A 337 -10.61 16.42 -12.08
CA VAL A 337 -9.44 15.82 -12.74
C VAL A 337 -9.76 15.71 -14.24
N SER A 338 -8.88 16.24 -15.07
CA SER A 338 -8.89 16.08 -16.52
C SER A 338 -7.66 15.33 -16.96
N ILE A 339 -7.81 14.27 -17.75
CA ILE A 339 -6.71 13.45 -18.28
C ILE A 339 -6.71 13.57 -19.80
N LEU A 340 -5.67 14.18 -20.38
CA LEU A 340 -5.54 14.55 -21.79
C LEU A 340 -4.63 13.60 -22.56
#